data_0ee9acd97cdcef2342fe8bb357338f1f
#
_entry.id   0ee9acd97cdcef2342fe8bb357338f1f
#
_cell.length_a   1.000
_cell.length_b   1.000
_cell.length_c   1.000
_cell.angle_alpha   90.00
_cell.angle_beta   90.00
_cell.angle_gamma   90.00
#
_symmetry.space_group_name_H-M   'P 1'
#
loop_
_entity.id
_entity.type
_entity.pdbx_description
1 polymer ?
#
loop_
_entity_poly.entity_id
_entity_poly.type
_entity_poly.pdbx_seq_one_letter_code
_entity_poly.pdbx_strand_id
1 'polypeptide(L)'
;VKQAKDKAWQMYSGKVKTIKDTLFSIYTSLPEEVKTEAIKSLQSDLSASMNPVFSQVLSNARKLQIHLRRFNSITNSALDEFVAGFYAEGKARYSSNLHSETKYSALDIAVTPPKYGLEPKTVPGFQVLNSYFDQLFSSKDNIIAFGEDVGQIGDVNQGFAGLQAKYGDGRIFD
;
A
#
# COMPACT_ATOMS: atom_id res chain seq x y z
N VAL A 1 8.71 -14.51 -17.36
CA VAL A 1 8.82 -14.32 -15.91
C VAL A 1 10.16 -13.70 -15.53
N LYS A 2 11.33 -14.30 -15.88
CA LYS A 2 12.66 -13.80 -15.50
C LYS A 2 12.90 -12.35 -15.94
N GLN A 3 12.69 -12.03 -17.22
CA GLN A 3 12.86 -10.68 -17.76
C GLN A 3 11.96 -9.64 -17.04
N ALA A 4 10.71 -9.99 -16.73
CA ALA A 4 9.80 -9.11 -16.03
C ALA A 4 10.29 -8.83 -14.60
N LYS A 5 10.77 -9.84 -13.88
CA LYS A 5 11.38 -9.71 -12.56
C LYS A 5 12.63 -8.82 -12.61
N ASP A 6 13.53 -9.06 -13.56
CA ASP A 6 14.77 -8.29 -13.66
C ASP A 6 14.47 -6.81 -14.00
N LYS A 7 13.50 -6.55 -14.88
CA LYS A 7 13.05 -5.19 -15.20
C LYS A 7 12.43 -4.50 -13.98
N ALA A 8 11.56 -5.18 -13.24
CA ALA A 8 10.96 -4.64 -12.03
C ALA A 8 12.02 -4.30 -10.97
N TRP A 9 12.99 -5.18 -10.77
CA TRP A 9 14.11 -4.94 -9.87
C TRP A 9 14.97 -3.75 -10.30
N GLN A 10 15.30 -3.64 -11.58
CA GLN A 10 16.06 -2.51 -12.11
C GLN A 10 15.31 -1.18 -11.92
N MET A 11 14.00 -1.15 -12.17
CA MET A 11 13.17 0.04 -11.95
C MET A 11 13.15 0.45 -10.47
N TYR A 12 12.98 -0.51 -9.56
CA TYR A 12 12.97 -0.27 -8.13
C TYR A 12 14.34 0.22 -7.63
N SER A 13 15.40 -0.54 -7.90
CA SER A 13 16.76 -0.23 -7.46
C SER A 13 17.30 1.07 -8.07
N GLY A 14 16.92 1.38 -9.31
CA GLY A 14 17.26 2.65 -9.95
C GLY A 14 16.66 3.84 -9.20
N LYS A 15 15.39 3.78 -8.80
CA LYS A 15 14.76 4.83 -7.99
C LYS A 15 15.46 4.99 -6.63
N VAL A 16 15.73 3.89 -5.94
CA VAL A 16 16.43 3.93 -4.64
C VAL A 16 17.82 4.52 -4.79
N LYS A 17 18.53 4.17 -5.87
CA LYS A 17 19.85 4.75 -6.17
C LYS A 17 19.78 6.27 -6.34
N THR A 18 18.87 6.77 -7.16
CA THR A 18 18.69 8.22 -7.36
C THR A 18 18.45 8.94 -6.04
N ILE A 19 17.58 8.40 -5.19
CA ILE A 19 17.27 8.99 -3.87
C ILE A 19 18.48 8.92 -2.94
N LYS A 20 19.21 7.81 -2.95
CA LYS A 20 20.48 7.66 -2.22
C LYS A 20 21.51 8.71 -2.68
N ASP A 21 21.68 8.90 -3.98
CA ASP A 21 22.62 9.87 -4.55
C ASP A 21 22.22 11.30 -4.16
N THR A 22 20.93 11.63 -4.13
CA THR A 22 20.44 12.93 -3.62
C THR A 22 20.82 13.14 -2.16
N LEU A 23 20.63 12.14 -1.30
CA LEU A 23 21.05 12.24 0.10
C LEU A 23 22.58 12.39 0.24
N PHE A 24 23.36 11.71 -0.60
CA PHE A 24 24.82 11.90 -0.65
C PHE A 24 25.22 13.32 -1.03
N SER A 25 24.52 13.96 -1.96
CA SER A 25 24.77 15.37 -2.30
C SER A 25 24.56 16.27 -1.08
N ILE A 26 23.54 15.99 -0.27
CA ILE A 26 23.28 16.73 0.98
C ILE A 26 24.44 16.52 1.97
N TYR A 27 24.92 15.28 2.17
CA TYR A 27 26.10 15.02 3.01
C TYR A 27 27.33 15.79 2.53
N THR A 28 27.56 15.84 1.22
CA THR A 28 28.71 16.53 0.63
C THR A 28 28.63 18.03 0.85
N SER A 29 27.43 18.62 0.81
CA SER A 29 27.23 20.08 1.00
C SER A 29 27.30 20.52 2.47
N LEU A 30 27.38 19.61 3.42
CA LEU A 30 27.53 19.97 4.83
C LEU A 30 28.91 20.58 5.09
N PRO A 31 29.00 21.67 5.89
CA PRO A 31 30.28 22.22 6.35
C PRO A 31 31.12 21.18 7.12
N GLU A 32 32.42 21.22 6.99
CA GLU A 32 33.30 20.22 7.64
C GLU A 32 33.20 20.24 9.16
N GLU A 33 32.99 21.41 9.75
CA GLU A 33 32.85 21.59 11.20
C GLU A 33 31.66 20.87 11.80
N VAL A 34 30.64 20.53 11.00
CA VAL A 34 29.47 19.77 11.48
C VAL A 34 29.55 18.27 11.19
N LYS A 35 30.53 17.83 10.41
CA LYS A 35 30.76 16.43 10.05
C LYS A 35 31.40 15.65 11.18
N THR A 36 30.68 15.48 12.28
CA THR A 36 31.12 14.65 13.41
C THR A 36 31.35 13.19 12.98
N GLU A 37 32.05 12.42 13.80
CA GLU A 37 32.26 10.99 13.54
C GLU A 37 30.94 10.22 13.40
N ALA A 38 29.91 10.62 14.14
CA ALA A 38 28.57 10.02 14.01
C ALA A 38 27.95 10.29 12.62
N ILE A 39 28.11 11.51 12.09
CA ILE A 39 27.61 11.86 10.75
C ILE A 39 28.41 11.15 9.66
N LYS A 40 29.72 11.04 9.81
CA LYS A 40 30.59 10.28 8.88
C LYS A 40 30.24 8.78 8.90
N SER A 41 29.96 8.22 10.08
CA SER A 41 29.51 6.83 10.21
C SER A 41 28.18 6.60 9.49
N LEU A 42 27.18 7.48 9.66
CA LEU A 42 25.90 7.40 8.95
C LEU A 42 26.08 7.41 7.42
N GLN A 43 26.97 8.26 6.91
CA GLN A 43 27.28 8.33 5.49
C GLN A 43 27.95 7.04 5.01
N SER A 44 28.92 6.52 5.79
CA SER A 44 29.64 5.26 5.51
C SER A 44 28.70 4.07 5.49
N ASP A 45 27.81 3.94 6.49
CA ASP A 45 26.86 2.83 6.60
C ASP A 45 25.94 2.79 5.37
N LEU A 46 25.43 3.95 4.94
CA LEU A 46 24.60 4.04 3.74
C LEU A 46 25.41 3.74 2.47
N SER A 47 26.68 4.15 2.42
CA SER A 47 27.58 3.84 1.31
C SER A 47 27.82 2.33 1.18
N ALA A 48 28.11 1.67 2.28
CA ALA A 48 28.39 0.24 2.34
C ALA A 48 27.18 -0.64 1.98
N SER A 49 25.96 -0.11 2.07
CA SER A 49 24.77 -0.86 1.71
C SER A 49 24.70 -1.10 0.20
N MET A 50 24.87 -2.37 -0.22
CA MET A 50 24.89 -2.76 -1.64
C MET A 50 23.51 -2.59 -2.31
N ASN A 51 22.43 -2.92 -1.63
CA ASN A 51 21.06 -2.85 -2.13
C ASN A 51 20.14 -2.21 -1.08
N PRO A 52 20.28 -0.90 -0.82
CA PRO A 52 19.42 -0.24 0.15
C PRO A 52 17.98 -0.21 -0.32
N VAL A 53 17.05 -0.22 0.63
CA VAL A 53 15.62 0.00 0.38
C VAL A 53 15.21 1.41 0.80
N PHE A 54 14.04 1.87 0.34
CA PHE A 54 13.54 3.22 0.65
C PHE A 54 13.58 3.56 2.14
N SER A 55 13.14 2.63 3.00
CA SER A 55 13.11 2.85 4.45
C SER A 55 14.50 3.05 5.06
N GLN A 56 15.54 2.41 4.52
CA GLN A 56 16.91 2.58 4.99
C GLN A 56 17.45 3.98 4.63
N VAL A 57 17.17 4.46 3.41
CA VAL A 57 17.56 5.82 3.00
C VAL A 57 16.84 6.87 3.85
N LEU A 58 15.53 6.72 4.06
CA LEU A 58 14.76 7.62 4.92
C LEU A 58 15.25 7.59 6.37
N SER A 59 15.48 6.40 6.92
CA SER A 59 16.01 6.25 8.30
C SER A 59 17.35 6.96 8.46
N ASN A 60 18.24 6.82 7.48
CA ASN A 60 19.54 7.49 7.47
C ASN A 60 19.38 9.02 7.42
N ALA A 61 18.54 9.56 6.54
CA ALA A 61 18.24 10.99 6.46
C ALA A 61 17.64 11.53 7.77
N ARG A 62 16.75 10.78 8.39
CA ARG A 62 16.15 11.15 9.70
C ARG A 62 17.19 11.17 10.81
N LYS A 63 18.09 10.21 10.86
CA LYS A 63 19.21 10.21 11.82
C LYS A 63 20.12 11.42 11.61
N LEU A 64 20.43 11.77 10.36
CA LEU A 64 21.18 12.96 10.03
C LEU A 64 20.48 14.25 10.53
N GLN A 65 19.15 14.40 10.30
CA GLN A 65 18.37 15.52 10.83
C GLN A 65 18.48 15.63 12.35
N ILE A 66 18.36 14.49 13.06
CA ILE A 66 18.47 14.45 14.53
C ILE A 66 19.85 14.92 14.98
N HIS A 67 20.93 14.43 14.33
CA HIS A 67 22.29 14.84 14.69
C HIS A 67 22.53 16.34 14.45
N LEU A 68 22.11 16.87 13.31
CA LEU A 68 22.27 18.29 12.99
C LEU A 68 21.51 19.17 13.98
N ARG A 69 20.25 18.86 14.28
CA ARG A 69 19.42 19.65 15.18
C ARG A 69 19.83 19.55 16.65
N ARG A 70 20.13 18.32 17.11
CA ARG A 70 20.40 18.07 18.53
C ARG A 70 21.80 18.46 18.98
N PHE A 71 22.79 18.21 18.13
CA PHE A 71 24.21 18.36 18.50
C PHE A 71 24.86 19.60 17.92
N ASN A 72 24.37 20.12 16.81
CA ASN A 72 24.95 21.26 16.14
C ASN A 72 23.99 22.48 16.07
N SER A 73 22.74 22.34 16.54
CA SER A 73 21.70 23.38 16.43
C SER A 73 21.51 23.91 15.01
N ILE A 74 21.77 23.06 14.00
CA ILE A 74 21.71 23.42 12.59
C ILE A 74 20.45 22.85 11.95
N THR A 75 19.78 23.72 11.19
CA THR A 75 18.71 23.34 10.27
C THR A 75 19.26 23.32 8.85
N ASN A 76 19.02 22.25 8.11
CA ASN A 76 19.39 22.14 6.71
C ASN A 76 18.12 22.02 5.86
N SER A 77 17.78 23.09 5.13
CA SER A 77 16.54 23.15 4.33
C SER A 77 16.48 22.05 3.27
N ALA A 78 17.58 21.76 2.60
CA ALA A 78 17.63 20.71 1.58
C ALA A 78 17.34 19.32 2.17
N LEU A 79 17.84 19.03 3.38
CA LEU A 79 17.54 17.80 4.08
C LEU A 79 16.09 17.75 4.57
N ASP A 80 15.55 18.86 5.05
CA ASP A 80 14.16 18.95 5.50
C ASP A 80 13.20 18.78 4.32
N GLU A 81 13.47 19.41 3.18
CA GLU A 81 12.71 19.23 1.94
C GLU A 81 12.81 17.80 1.40
N PHE A 82 14.01 17.20 1.43
CA PHE A 82 14.22 15.81 1.05
C PHE A 82 13.33 14.86 1.88
N VAL A 83 13.34 15.03 3.19
CA VAL A 83 12.52 14.18 4.10
C VAL A 83 11.03 14.44 3.90
N ALA A 84 10.61 15.70 3.77
CA ALA A 84 9.21 16.06 3.51
C ALA A 84 8.71 15.48 2.17
N GLY A 85 9.51 15.59 1.11
CA GLY A 85 9.22 14.99 -0.20
C GLY A 85 9.09 13.49 -0.13
N PHE A 86 9.93 12.83 0.65
CA PHE A 86 9.89 11.38 0.86
C PHE A 86 8.57 10.93 1.53
N TYR A 87 8.11 11.67 2.54
CA TYR A 87 6.82 11.41 3.19
C TYR A 87 5.63 11.69 2.25
N ALA A 88 5.69 12.77 1.48
CA ALA A 88 4.64 13.11 0.52
C ALA A 88 4.50 12.02 -0.56
N GLU A 89 5.63 11.56 -1.13
CA GLU A 89 5.62 10.46 -2.10
C GLU A 89 5.15 9.15 -1.46
N GLY A 90 5.56 8.86 -0.25
CA GLY A 90 5.12 7.69 0.52
C GLY A 90 3.61 7.71 0.76
N LYS A 91 3.05 8.86 1.15
CA LYS A 91 1.60 9.05 1.32
C LYS A 91 0.86 8.83 0.00
N ALA A 92 1.32 9.42 -1.08
CA ALA A 92 0.72 9.23 -2.41
C ALA A 92 0.76 7.77 -2.86
N ARG A 93 1.85 7.04 -2.58
CA ARG A 93 2.06 5.64 -3.00
C ARG A 93 1.28 4.63 -2.17
N TYR A 94 1.20 4.82 -0.86
CA TYR A 94 0.69 3.80 0.07
C TYR A 94 -0.64 4.16 0.73
N SER A 95 -1.09 5.41 0.66
CA SER A 95 -2.30 5.87 1.36
C SER A 95 -3.35 6.51 0.46
N SER A 96 -3.01 6.88 -0.79
CA SER A 96 -3.93 7.61 -1.68
C SER A 96 -5.15 6.81 -2.14
N ASN A 97 -5.08 5.47 -2.07
CA ASN A 97 -6.17 4.60 -2.53
C ASN A 97 -6.83 3.80 -1.38
N LEU A 98 -6.53 4.12 -0.13
CA LEU A 98 -7.14 3.45 1.03
C LEU A 98 -8.61 3.86 1.21
N HIS A 99 -8.92 5.12 0.88
CA HIS A 99 -10.28 5.67 0.94
C HIS A 99 -10.52 6.48 -0.33
N SER A 100 -11.67 6.28 -0.95
CA SER A 100 -12.09 7.11 -2.08
C SER A 100 -12.54 8.48 -1.56
N GLU A 101 -11.97 9.55 -2.10
CA GLU A 101 -12.41 10.94 -1.87
C GLU A 101 -13.31 11.45 -3.01
N THR A 102 -13.77 10.54 -3.86
CA THR A 102 -14.66 10.83 -4.99
C THR A 102 -16.12 10.48 -4.65
N LYS A 103 -17.04 10.80 -5.56
CA LYS A 103 -18.46 10.37 -5.49
C LYS A 103 -18.68 8.86 -5.35
N TYR A 104 -17.64 8.05 -5.47
CA TYR A 104 -17.67 6.60 -5.26
C TYR A 104 -17.15 6.19 -3.87
N SER A 105 -16.97 7.15 -2.97
CA SER A 105 -16.62 6.86 -1.58
C SER A 105 -17.67 5.95 -0.93
N ALA A 106 -17.22 4.94 -0.21
CA ALA A 106 -18.13 4.07 0.55
C ALA A 106 -18.91 4.85 1.62
N LEU A 107 -18.38 6.00 2.07
CA LEU A 107 -19.05 6.88 3.05
C LEU A 107 -20.19 7.69 2.44
N ASP A 108 -20.20 7.88 1.13
CA ASP A 108 -21.23 8.65 0.39
C ASP A 108 -22.33 7.75 -0.18
N ILE A 109 -22.27 6.44 0.07
CA ILE A 109 -23.31 5.52 -0.39
C ILE A 109 -24.59 5.78 0.40
N ALA A 110 -25.66 6.15 -0.31
CA ALA A 110 -26.95 6.35 0.30
C ALA A 110 -27.49 5.05 0.91
N VAL A 111 -27.96 5.13 2.15
CA VAL A 111 -28.58 3.99 2.83
C VAL A 111 -29.88 3.64 2.10
N THR A 112 -29.97 2.41 1.61
CA THR A 112 -31.20 1.87 1.03
C THR A 112 -31.91 1.05 2.11
N PRO A 113 -33.05 1.53 2.65
CA PRO A 113 -33.79 0.76 3.66
C PRO A 113 -34.35 -0.53 3.04
N PRO A 114 -34.47 -1.61 3.83
CA PRO A 114 -35.06 -2.86 3.35
C PRO A 114 -36.55 -2.66 3.02
N LYS A 115 -37.01 -3.34 1.98
CA LYS A 115 -38.41 -3.40 1.62
C LYS A 115 -38.94 -4.81 1.87
N TYR A 116 -39.92 -4.92 2.71
CA TYR A 116 -40.56 -6.20 3.04
C TYR A 116 -41.88 -6.34 2.29
N GLY A 117 -42.21 -7.57 1.88
CA GLY A 117 -43.54 -7.87 1.37
C GLY A 117 -44.57 -7.92 2.50
N LEU A 118 -45.84 -8.16 2.16
CA LEU A 118 -46.94 -8.26 3.13
C LEU A 118 -46.73 -9.41 4.14
N GLU A 119 -46.13 -10.50 3.69
CA GLU A 119 -45.80 -11.68 4.51
C GLU A 119 -44.31 -12.02 4.31
N PRO A 120 -43.39 -11.35 5.00
CA PRO A 120 -41.98 -11.60 4.84
C PRO A 120 -41.59 -12.95 5.45
N LYS A 121 -40.87 -13.77 4.69
CA LYS A 121 -40.30 -15.02 5.21
C LYS A 121 -39.10 -14.75 6.08
N THR A 122 -39.05 -15.35 7.25
CA THR A 122 -37.83 -15.38 8.06
C THR A 122 -36.89 -16.46 7.51
N VAL A 123 -35.65 -16.07 7.12
CA VAL A 123 -34.62 -16.97 6.61
C VAL A 123 -33.32 -16.71 7.31
N PRO A 124 -32.38 -17.67 7.39
CA PRO A 124 -31.03 -17.43 7.87
C PRO A 124 -30.29 -16.34 7.05
N GLY A 125 -29.48 -15.51 7.71
CA GLY A 125 -28.78 -14.39 7.06
C GLY A 125 -27.92 -14.81 5.87
N PHE A 126 -27.29 -15.98 5.93
CA PHE A 126 -26.48 -16.49 4.82
C PHE A 126 -27.30 -16.74 3.54
N GLN A 127 -28.58 -17.13 3.65
CA GLN A 127 -29.43 -17.32 2.48
C GLN A 127 -29.76 -16.00 1.79
N VAL A 128 -29.87 -14.91 2.55
CA VAL A 128 -30.02 -13.56 1.98
C VAL A 128 -28.77 -13.15 1.21
N LEU A 129 -27.58 -13.37 1.79
CA LEU A 129 -26.31 -13.09 1.13
C LEU A 129 -26.13 -13.96 -0.12
N ASN A 130 -26.40 -15.26 -0.03
CA ASN A 130 -26.29 -16.19 -1.15
C ASN A 130 -27.21 -15.76 -2.31
N SER A 131 -28.47 -15.43 -2.02
CA SER A 131 -29.40 -14.94 -3.03
C SER A 131 -28.96 -13.62 -3.66
N TYR A 132 -28.38 -12.70 -2.87
CA TYR A 132 -27.83 -11.47 -3.38
C TYR A 132 -26.64 -11.71 -4.32
N PHE A 133 -25.70 -12.54 -3.92
CA PHE A 133 -24.55 -12.88 -4.76
C PHE A 133 -24.98 -13.63 -6.02
N ASP A 134 -25.93 -14.55 -5.93
CA ASP A 134 -26.50 -15.22 -7.10
C ASP A 134 -27.08 -14.23 -8.11
N GLN A 135 -27.87 -13.27 -7.67
CA GLN A 135 -28.39 -12.21 -8.51
C GLN A 135 -27.29 -11.31 -9.08
N LEU A 136 -26.28 -10.98 -8.28
CA LEU A 136 -25.17 -10.14 -8.69
C LEU A 136 -24.35 -10.81 -9.81
N PHE A 137 -23.97 -12.08 -9.63
CA PHE A 137 -23.20 -12.84 -10.61
C PHE A 137 -23.99 -13.15 -11.89
N SER A 138 -25.32 -13.30 -11.78
CA SER A 138 -26.17 -13.49 -12.97
C SER A 138 -26.33 -12.21 -13.81
N SER A 139 -26.24 -11.05 -13.18
CA SER A 139 -26.47 -9.76 -13.84
C SER A 139 -25.19 -9.05 -14.31
N LYS A 140 -24.01 -9.50 -13.85
CA LYS A 140 -22.72 -8.86 -14.13
C LYS A 140 -21.63 -9.89 -14.39
N ASP A 141 -21.08 -9.87 -15.62
CA ASP A 141 -20.05 -10.83 -16.04
C ASP A 141 -18.64 -10.46 -15.59
N ASN A 142 -18.41 -9.21 -15.22
CA ASN A 142 -17.11 -8.66 -14.84
C ASN A 142 -16.80 -8.75 -13.35
N ILE A 143 -17.60 -9.50 -12.58
CA ILE A 143 -17.37 -9.72 -11.15
C ILE A 143 -16.72 -11.07 -10.94
N ILE A 144 -15.70 -11.08 -10.09
CA ILE A 144 -15.04 -12.27 -9.56
C ILE A 144 -15.07 -12.22 -8.04
N ALA A 145 -15.14 -13.39 -7.41
CA ALA A 145 -14.99 -13.55 -5.97
C ALA A 145 -13.88 -14.57 -5.69
N PHE A 146 -13.03 -14.24 -4.74
CA PHE A 146 -11.96 -15.13 -4.31
C PHE A 146 -11.65 -14.92 -2.83
N GLY A 147 -11.17 -15.95 -2.18
CA GLY A 147 -10.80 -15.91 -0.77
C GLY A 147 -10.70 -17.29 -0.19
N GLU A 148 -10.36 -17.39 1.09
CA GLU A 148 -10.26 -18.66 1.79
C GLU A 148 -11.65 -19.35 1.82
N ASP A 149 -11.71 -20.56 1.29
CA ASP A 149 -12.91 -21.41 1.24
C ASP A 149 -14.11 -20.81 0.46
N VAL A 150 -13.91 -19.78 -0.35
CA VAL A 150 -14.98 -19.13 -1.15
C VAL A 150 -15.45 -20.01 -2.31
N GLY A 151 -14.55 -20.81 -2.86
CA GLY A 151 -14.80 -21.66 -4.01
C GLY A 151 -15.78 -22.79 -3.73
N GLN A 152 -15.29 -24.02 -3.65
CA GLN A 152 -16.15 -25.21 -3.53
C GLN A 152 -16.99 -25.25 -2.24
N ILE A 153 -16.42 -24.79 -1.12
CA ILE A 153 -17.10 -24.77 0.18
C ILE A 153 -18.18 -23.68 0.22
N GLY A 154 -17.95 -22.56 -0.44
CA GLY A 154 -18.89 -21.42 -0.52
C GLY A 154 -18.80 -20.45 0.66
N ASP A 155 -17.59 -20.26 1.16
CA ASP A 155 -17.15 -19.54 2.36
C ASP A 155 -17.59 -20.18 3.69
N VAL A 156 -16.96 -19.77 4.78
CA VAL A 156 -17.22 -20.26 6.15
C VAL A 156 -18.68 -20.00 6.57
N ASN A 157 -19.28 -18.91 6.08
CA ASN A 157 -20.66 -18.53 6.39
C ASN A 157 -21.68 -18.99 5.33
N GLN A 158 -21.26 -19.74 4.32
CA GLN A 158 -22.11 -20.29 3.24
C GLN A 158 -22.74 -19.23 2.32
N GLY A 159 -22.22 -18.02 2.30
CA GLY A 159 -22.72 -16.94 1.43
C GLY A 159 -22.53 -17.23 -0.07
N PHE A 160 -21.55 -18.06 -0.43
CA PHE A 160 -21.25 -18.49 -1.80
C PHE A 160 -21.58 -19.97 -2.08
N ALA A 161 -22.26 -20.66 -1.16
CA ALA A 161 -22.57 -22.08 -1.31
C ALA A 161 -23.26 -22.37 -2.65
N GLY A 162 -22.65 -23.29 -3.44
CA GLY A 162 -23.15 -23.70 -4.76
C GLY A 162 -22.90 -22.71 -5.90
N LEU A 163 -22.42 -21.49 -5.64
CA LEU A 163 -22.24 -20.48 -6.68
C LEU A 163 -21.06 -20.76 -7.60
N GLN A 164 -19.97 -21.38 -7.10
CA GLN A 164 -18.87 -21.80 -7.95
C GLN A 164 -19.34 -22.82 -8.99
N ALA A 165 -20.12 -23.81 -8.59
CA ALA A 165 -20.68 -24.81 -9.51
C ALA A 165 -21.57 -24.17 -10.59
N LYS A 166 -22.26 -23.07 -10.27
CA LYS A 166 -23.15 -22.35 -11.19
C LYS A 166 -22.43 -21.40 -12.14
N TYR A 167 -21.41 -20.67 -11.65
CA TYR A 167 -20.75 -19.60 -12.39
C TYR A 167 -19.33 -19.93 -12.85
N GLY A 168 -18.77 -21.04 -12.40
CA GLY A 168 -17.46 -21.55 -12.78
C GLY A 168 -16.32 -21.09 -11.87
N ASP A 169 -15.24 -21.87 -11.87
CA ASP A 169 -14.02 -21.66 -11.11
C ASP A 169 -13.17 -20.45 -11.62
N GLY A 170 -13.43 -19.98 -12.82
CA GLY A 170 -12.82 -18.73 -13.34
C GLY A 170 -13.43 -17.47 -12.76
N ARG A 171 -14.59 -17.58 -12.09
CA ARG A 171 -15.30 -16.44 -11.48
C ARG A 171 -15.38 -16.51 -9.95
N ILE A 172 -15.39 -17.71 -9.39
CA ILE A 172 -15.46 -17.93 -7.93
C ILE A 172 -14.45 -19.02 -7.56
N PHE A 173 -13.44 -18.66 -6.75
CA PHE A 173 -12.31 -19.56 -6.45
C PHE A 173 -11.64 -19.24 -5.10
N ASP A 174 -10.80 -20.15 -4.63
CA ASP A 174 -9.97 -20.05 -3.44
C ASP A 174 -8.62 -19.41 -3.73
#